data_a5b79766ad295eb5d4b6e3018b529ad9
#
_entry.id   a5b79766ad295eb5d4b6e3018b529ad9
#
_cell.length_a   1.000
_cell.length_b   1.000
_cell.length_c   1.000
_cell.angle_alpha   90.00
_cell.angle_beta   90.00
_cell.angle_gamma   90.00
#
_symmetry.space_group_name_H-M   'P 1'
#
loop_
_entity.id
_entity.type
_entity.pdbx_description
1 polymer ?
#
loop_
_entity_poly.entity_id
_entity_poly.type
_entity_poly.pdbx_seq_one_letter_code
_entity_poly.pdbx_strand_id
1 'polypeptide(L)'
;MPQEASNRVLFAGEHLKKALEDAGYSSVMLSDTAGMDKDEVCIRLEQAADTAGLKKEGFTISTRGNMTTVTGNDGSGVIYGCRELIDHVGQYKDLKFPAQLTDAPEMVLRGGCVGIQKMEYLPGRGVYEYPYTPESFPWFYDKEQWIKYLDMLVENRMNSLYLWNGHPFASLVKLEEYPFAVEVDEETFKKNEEMFSFLTAEADKRGIFVIQMFYNILLSKPFAEHYGL
;
A
#
# COMPACT_ATOMS: atom_id res chain seq x y z
N MET A 1 -21.76 -3.11 -0.72
CA MET A 1 -20.48 -3.82 -0.54
C MET A 1 -20.77 -5.28 -0.22
N PRO A 2 -19.91 -6.26 -0.61
CA PRO A 2 -20.08 -7.66 -0.24
C PRO A 2 -20.11 -7.84 1.29
N GLN A 3 -20.86 -8.81 1.81
CA GLN A 3 -20.90 -9.11 3.24
C GLN A 3 -19.55 -9.55 3.83
N GLU A 4 -18.68 -10.11 2.98
CA GLU A 4 -17.29 -10.52 3.33
C GLU A 4 -16.30 -9.75 2.43
N ALA A 5 -16.33 -8.44 2.52
CA ALA A 5 -15.41 -7.61 1.75
C ALA A 5 -13.97 -7.76 2.26
N SER A 6 -13.02 -7.98 1.35
CA SER A 6 -11.59 -7.96 1.70
C SER A 6 -11.15 -6.57 2.17
N ASN A 7 -10.04 -6.51 2.92
CA ASN A 7 -9.47 -5.24 3.40
C ASN A 7 -9.24 -4.23 2.25
N ARG A 8 -8.89 -4.71 1.05
CA ARG A 8 -8.70 -3.86 -0.14
C ARG A 8 -10.02 -3.26 -0.63
N VAL A 9 -11.09 -4.05 -0.65
CA VAL A 9 -12.42 -3.56 -1.05
C VAL A 9 -12.97 -2.58 0.00
N LEU A 10 -12.74 -2.83 1.29
CA LEU A 10 -13.09 -1.90 2.36
C LEU A 10 -12.35 -0.57 2.20
N PHE A 11 -11.03 -0.63 2.02
CA PHE A 11 -10.19 0.54 1.75
C PHE A 11 -10.71 1.35 0.54
N ALA A 12 -11.00 0.67 -0.57
CA ALA A 12 -11.53 1.31 -1.77
C ALA A 12 -12.85 2.05 -1.51
N GLY A 13 -13.77 1.42 -0.77
CA GLY A 13 -15.05 2.00 -0.40
C GLY A 13 -14.93 3.21 0.54
N GLU A 14 -14.05 3.12 1.54
CA GLU A 14 -13.79 4.22 2.48
C GLU A 14 -13.19 5.45 1.77
N HIS A 15 -12.23 5.24 0.86
CA HIS A 15 -11.62 6.31 0.08
C HIS A 15 -12.62 6.95 -0.89
N LEU A 16 -13.44 6.15 -1.56
CA LEU A 16 -14.50 6.66 -2.43
C LEU A 16 -15.54 7.47 -1.62
N LYS A 17 -15.98 6.93 -0.48
CA LYS A 17 -16.90 7.63 0.42
C LYS A 17 -16.33 8.99 0.82
N LYS A 18 -15.09 9.03 1.29
CA LYS A 18 -14.43 10.27 1.68
C LYS A 18 -14.38 11.27 0.52
N ALA A 19 -14.02 10.84 -0.67
CA ALA A 19 -13.95 11.71 -1.85
C ALA A 19 -15.31 12.28 -2.24
N LEU A 20 -16.39 11.50 -2.11
CA LEU A 20 -17.77 11.97 -2.31
C LEU A 20 -18.15 13.02 -1.28
N GLU A 21 -17.83 12.80 0.00
CA GLU A 21 -18.09 13.76 1.09
C GLU A 21 -17.30 15.07 0.91
N ASP A 22 -16.02 14.97 0.54
CA ASP A 22 -15.17 16.13 0.23
C ASP A 22 -15.71 16.93 -0.99
N ALA A 23 -16.42 16.27 -1.90
CA ALA A 23 -17.12 16.91 -3.03
C ALA A 23 -18.51 17.46 -2.68
N GLY A 24 -18.97 17.32 -1.45
CA GLY A 24 -20.24 17.84 -0.95
C GLY A 24 -21.44 16.88 -1.04
N TYR A 25 -21.20 15.60 -1.37
CA TYR A 25 -22.27 14.59 -1.36
C TYR A 25 -22.38 13.94 0.00
N SER A 26 -23.62 13.67 0.46
CA SER A 26 -23.87 12.79 1.60
C SER A 26 -23.73 11.34 1.15
N SER A 27 -22.90 10.54 1.83
CA SER A 27 -22.67 9.15 1.45
C SER A 27 -22.66 8.21 2.65
N VAL A 28 -23.16 6.99 2.45
CA VAL A 28 -23.17 5.92 3.43
C VAL A 28 -22.64 4.64 2.80
N MET A 29 -21.97 3.82 3.60
CA MET A 29 -21.54 2.48 3.17
C MET A 29 -22.57 1.46 3.68
N LEU A 30 -23.13 0.69 2.75
CA LEU A 30 -24.12 -0.35 3.04
C LEU A 30 -23.57 -1.73 2.65
N SER A 31 -23.89 -2.74 3.43
CA SER A 31 -23.62 -4.14 3.07
C SER A 31 -24.69 -4.73 2.13
N ASP A 32 -25.88 -4.12 2.12
CA ASP A 32 -27.02 -4.52 1.30
C ASP A 32 -27.70 -3.28 0.72
N THR A 33 -28.38 -3.43 -0.40
CA THR A 33 -29.17 -2.38 -1.08
C THR A 33 -30.66 -2.45 -0.72
N ALA A 34 -31.05 -3.31 0.19
CA ALA A 34 -32.43 -3.40 0.67
C ALA A 34 -32.84 -2.10 1.37
N GLY A 35 -33.86 -1.43 0.85
CA GLY A 35 -34.38 -0.18 1.42
C GLY A 35 -33.81 1.11 0.84
N MET A 36 -33.00 1.05 -0.22
CA MET A 36 -32.58 2.25 -0.95
C MET A 36 -33.77 2.91 -1.65
N ASP A 37 -33.77 4.25 -1.64
CA ASP A 37 -34.75 5.04 -2.42
C ASP A 37 -34.40 4.98 -3.91
N LYS A 38 -35.42 5.04 -4.77
CA LYS A 38 -35.24 4.97 -6.23
C LYS A 38 -34.47 6.17 -6.81
N ASP A 39 -34.49 7.28 -6.10
CA ASP A 39 -33.80 8.51 -6.50
C ASP A 39 -32.35 8.60 -5.99
N GLU A 40 -31.92 7.67 -5.15
CA GLU A 40 -30.55 7.62 -4.65
C GLU A 40 -29.59 7.04 -5.69
N VAL A 41 -28.40 7.61 -5.77
CA VAL A 41 -27.30 7.05 -6.58
C VAL A 41 -26.61 5.95 -5.79
N CYS A 42 -26.52 4.77 -6.39
CA CYS A 42 -25.85 3.61 -5.82
C CYS A 42 -24.52 3.34 -6.53
N ILE A 43 -23.46 3.19 -5.77
CA ILE A 43 -22.18 2.66 -6.28
C ILE A 43 -21.96 1.29 -5.64
N ARG A 44 -21.99 0.25 -6.45
CA ARG A 44 -21.75 -1.13 -6.05
C ARG A 44 -20.31 -1.52 -6.30
N LEU A 45 -19.66 -2.11 -5.30
CA LEU A 45 -18.31 -2.63 -5.41
C LEU A 45 -18.35 -4.16 -5.41
N GLU A 46 -17.78 -4.77 -6.42
CA GLU A 46 -17.75 -6.22 -6.61
C GLU A 46 -16.33 -6.69 -6.92
N GLN A 47 -15.93 -7.78 -6.28
CA GLN A 47 -14.74 -8.52 -6.66
C GLN A 47 -15.21 -9.82 -7.31
N ALA A 48 -14.89 -10.01 -8.59
CA ALA A 48 -15.25 -11.20 -9.34
C ALA A 48 -13.99 -11.82 -9.93
N ALA A 49 -13.51 -12.89 -9.29
CA ALA A 49 -12.41 -13.69 -9.83
C ALA A 49 -12.81 -14.27 -11.20
N ASP A 50 -11.87 -14.28 -12.13
CA ASP A 50 -12.04 -14.83 -13.48
C ASP A 50 -13.18 -14.20 -14.32
N THR A 51 -13.42 -12.91 -14.16
CA THR A 51 -14.25 -12.19 -15.13
C THR A 51 -13.61 -12.31 -16.52
N ALA A 52 -14.28 -13.00 -17.44
CA ALA A 52 -13.73 -13.41 -18.73
C ALA A 52 -13.07 -12.23 -19.47
N GLY A 53 -11.75 -12.31 -19.65
CA GLY A 53 -10.94 -11.31 -20.35
C GLY A 53 -10.39 -10.18 -19.50
N LEU A 54 -10.68 -10.08 -18.21
CA LEU A 54 -10.12 -9.03 -17.35
C LEU A 54 -8.76 -9.48 -16.78
N LYS A 55 -7.70 -8.71 -17.05
CA LYS A 55 -6.36 -8.97 -16.53
C LYS A 55 -6.32 -8.78 -15.00
N LYS A 56 -5.29 -9.32 -14.35
CA LYS A 56 -4.99 -9.05 -12.94
C LYS A 56 -4.94 -7.53 -12.69
N GLU A 57 -5.49 -7.11 -11.54
CA GLU A 57 -5.64 -5.69 -11.17
C GLU A 57 -6.53 -4.87 -12.13
N GLY A 58 -7.16 -5.52 -13.10
CA GLY A 58 -8.11 -4.87 -14.02
C GLY A 58 -9.47 -4.67 -13.38
N PHE A 59 -10.24 -3.74 -13.94
CA PHE A 59 -11.59 -3.42 -13.50
C PHE A 59 -12.52 -3.07 -14.68
N THR A 60 -13.81 -3.16 -14.40
CA THR A 60 -14.86 -2.59 -15.24
C THR A 60 -15.73 -1.66 -14.42
N ILE A 61 -16.20 -0.57 -15.05
CA ILE A 61 -17.26 0.29 -14.52
C ILE A 61 -18.44 0.16 -15.47
N SER A 62 -19.64 -0.04 -14.91
CA SER A 62 -20.87 -0.10 -15.69
C SER A 62 -21.96 0.71 -15.00
N THR A 63 -22.52 1.71 -15.68
CA THR A 63 -23.57 2.57 -15.14
C THR A 63 -24.89 2.31 -15.88
N ARG A 64 -25.95 2.03 -15.11
CA ARG A 64 -27.33 1.84 -15.62
C ARG A 64 -28.30 2.58 -14.71
N GLY A 65 -28.89 3.63 -15.23
CA GLY A 65 -29.74 4.54 -14.42
C GLY A 65 -28.93 5.13 -13.26
N ASN A 66 -29.42 4.99 -12.05
CA ASN A 66 -28.77 5.50 -10.84
C ASN A 66 -27.76 4.51 -10.20
N MET A 67 -27.52 3.36 -10.84
CA MET A 67 -26.60 2.36 -10.32
C MET A 67 -25.32 2.30 -11.14
N THR A 68 -24.21 2.52 -10.49
CA THR A 68 -22.85 2.30 -11.02
C THR A 68 -22.23 1.09 -10.33
N THR A 69 -21.76 0.12 -11.10
CA THR A 69 -21.05 -1.05 -10.57
C THR A 69 -19.59 -0.97 -10.95
N VAL A 70 -18.71 -1.08 -9.97
CA VAL A 70 -17.27 -1.28 -10.12
C VAL A 70 -16.99 -2.75 -9.87
N THR A 71 -16.55 -3.47 -10.89
CA THR A 71 -16.15 -4.87 -10.78
C THR A 71 -14.66 -5.00 -11.01
N GLY A 72 -13.91 -5.41 -9.98
CA GLY A 72 -12.48 -5.72 -10.09
C GLY A 72 -12.24 -7.21 -10.27
N ASN A 73 -11.25 -7.59 -11.08
CA ASN A 73 -10.79 -8.98 -11.17
C ASN A 73 -10.24 -9.48 -9.82
N ASP A 74 -9.69 -8.57 -9.03
CA ASP A 74 -9.22 -8.76 -7.67
C ASP A 74 -9.48 -7.49 -6.84
N GLY A 75 -9.09 -7.50 -5.55
CA GLY A 75 -9.27 -6.34 -4.68
C GLY A 75 -8.53 -5.09 -5.15
N SER A 76 -7.38 -5.23 -5.81
CA SER A 76 -6.65 -4.09 -6.39
C SER A 76 -7.38 -3.50 -7.58
N GLY A 77 -8.03 -4.33 -8.42
CA GLY A 77 -8.89 -3.87 -9.49
C GLY A 77 -10.07 -3.04 -8.96
N VAL A 78 -10.67 -3.43 -7.83
CA VAL A 78 -11.71 -2.61 -7.17
C VAL A 78 -11.16 -1.27 -6.72
N ILE A 79 -9.95 -1.24 -6.12
CA ILE A 79 -9.28 0.01 -5.73
C ILE A 79 -9.12 0.94 -6.95
N TYR A 80 -8.60 0.43 -8.06
CA TYR A 80 -8.35 1.24 -9.26
C TYR A 80 -9.64 1.70 -9.94
N GLY A 81 -10.69 0.87 -9.93
CA GLY A 81 -12.00 1.29 -10.42
C GLY A 81 -12.63 2.38 -9.54
N CYS A 82 -12.51 2.29 -8.21
CA CYS A 82 -12.93 3.37 -7.31
C CYS A 82 -12.09 4.63 -7.51
N ARG A 83 -10.78 4.49 -7.77
CA ARG A 83 -9.92 5.65 -8.08
C ARG A 83 -10.39 6.37 -9.34
N GLU A 84 -10.80 5.65 -10.38
CA GLU A 84 -11.40 6.25 -11.57
C GLU A 84 -12.63 7.09 -11.26
N LEU A 85 -13.53 6.59 -10.39
CA LEU A 85 -14.69 7.37 -9.95
C LEU A 85 -14.29 8.59 -9.12
N ILE A 86 -13.28 8.48 -8.26
CA ILE A 86 -12.74 9.58 -7.46
C ILE A 86 -12.19 10.68 -8.38
N ASP A 87 -11.40 10.30 -9.39
CA ASP A 87 -10.83 11.23 -10.37
C ASP A 87 -11.93 11.93 -11.17
N HIS A 88 -12.98 11.19 -11.59
CA HIS A 88 -14.14 11.75 -12.25
C HIS A 88 -14.83 12.81 -11.37
N VAL A 89 -15.15 12.48 -10.13
CA VAL A 89 -15.79 13.41 -9.18
C VAL A 89 -14.89 14.63 -8.93
N GLY A 90 -13.58 14.41 -8.79
CA GLY A 90 -12.59 15.49 -8.63
C GLY A 90 -12.58 16.46 -9.82
N GLN A 91 -12.68 15.93 -11.03
CA GLN A 91 -12.59 16.71 -12.27
C GLN A 91 -13.91 17.38 -12.66
N TYR A 92 -15.02 16.63 -12.65
CA TYR A 92 -16.30 17.09 -13.21
C TYR A 92 -17.29 17.58 -12.17
N LYS A 93 -17.07 17.27 -10.89
CA LYS A 93 -17.95 17.65 -9.77
C LYS A 93 -19.38 17.12 -9.92
N ASP A 94 -19.53 15.98 -10.59
CA ASP A 94 -20.82 15.31 -10.75
C ASP A 94 -20.69 13.79 -10.59
N LEU A 95 -21.83 13.07 -10.58
CA LEU A 95 -21.93 11.63 -10.48
C LEU A 95 -22.36 10.97 -11.81
N LYS A 96 -22.11 11.63 -12.94
CA LYS A 96 -22.44 11.11 -14.29
C LYS A 96 -21.32 10.22 -14.80
N PHE A 97 -21.15 9.09 -14.14
CA PHE A 97 -20.09 8.13 -14.47
C PHE A 97 -20.26 7.51 -15.86
N PRO A 98 -19.18 7.02 -16.49
CA PRO A 98 -19.22 6.35 -17.77
C PRO A 98 -20.24 5.22 -17.83
N ALA A 99 -20.99 5.10 -18.92
CA ALA A 99 -21.92 4.00 -19.14
C ALA A 99 -21.20 2.64 -19.11
N GLN A 100 -19.98 2.60 -19.66
CA GLN A 100 -19.07 1.47 -19.58
C GLN A 100 -17.62 1.92 -19.73
N LEU A 101 -16.75 1.41 -18.87
CA LEU A 101 -15.30 1.58 -18.94
C LEU A 101 -14.65 0.27 -18.53
N THR A 102 -13.59 -0.13 -19.21
CA THR A 102 -12.75 -1.27 -18.83
C THR A 102 -11.30 -0.85 -18.94
N ASP A 103 -10.52 -1.10 -17.89
CA ASP A 103 -9.09 -0.80 -17.87
C ASP A 103 -8.32 -1.85 -17.06
N ALA A 104 -7.04 -2.01 -17.38
CA ALA A 104 -6.13 -2.90 -16.70
C ALA A 104 -4.68 -2.45 -16.90
N PRO A 105 -3.80 -2.68 -15.90
CA PRO A 105 -2.41 -2.28 -16.04
C PRO A 105 -1.68 -3.10 -17.10
N GLU A 106 -0.80 -2.46 -17.86
CA GLU A 106 0.10 -3.12 -18.82
C GLU A 106 1.34 -3.70 -18.14
N MET A 107 1.86 -3.04 -17.09
CA MET A 107 3.02 -3.48 -16.33
C MET A 107 2.61 -4.21 -15.06
N VAL A 108 3.25 -5.34 -14.78
CA VAL A 108 2.96 -6.16 -13.58
C VAL A 108 3.38 -5.45 -12.29
N LEU A 109 4.56 -4.82 -12.28
CA LEU A 109 5.06 -4.05 -11.15
C LEU A 109 5.23 -2.58 -11.53
N ARG A 110 4.69 -1.71 -10.70
CA ARG A 110 4.70 -0.26 -10.86
C ARG A 110 4.92 0.35 -9.47
N GLY A 111 6.00 1.09 -9.28
CA GLY A 111 6.25 1.61 -7.94
C GLY A 111 7.47 2.49 -7.83
N GLY A 112 7.73 2.89 -6.60
CA GLY A 112 8.87 3.69 -6.21
C GLY A 112 9.90 2.90 -5.41
N CYS A 113 11.13 3.42 -5.40
CA CYS A 113 12.20 2.92 -4.57
C CYS A 113 12.52 3.93 -3.47
N VAL A 114 12.56 3.47 -2.22
CA VAL A 114 12.96 4.26 -1.06
C VAL A 114 14.24 3.66 -0.49
N GLY A 115 15.33 4.43 -0.51
CA GLY A 115 16.59 4.03 0.10
C GLY A 115 16.62 4.38 1.58
N ILE A 116 16.79 3.39 2.45
CA ILE A 116 17.04 3.60 3.88
C ILE A 116 18.55 3.65 4.09
N GLN A 117 19.15 4.75 3.65
CA GLN A 117 20.59 4.97 3.62
C GLN A 117 20.93 6.39 4.08
N LYS A 118 22.17 6.60 4.52
CA LYS A 118 22.73 7.93 4.78
C LYS A 118 23.43 8.45 3.53
N MET A 119 23.48 9.77 3.38
CA MET A 119 24.25 10.42 2.31
C MET A 119 25.73 10.60 2.67
N GLU A 120 26.10 10.35 3.91
CA GLU A 120 27.46 10.52 4.43
C GLU A 120 27.87 9.34 5.31
N TYR A 121 29.17 9.09 5.42
CA TYR A 121 29.71 8.14 6.37
C TYR A 121 29.72 8.73 7.78
N LEU A 122 29.15 8.01 8.73
CA LEU A 122 29.31 8.31 10.15
C LEU A 122 30.67 7.78 10.67
N PRO A 123 31.21 8.31 11.75
CA PRO A 123 32.46 7.81 12.32
C PRO A 123 32.43 6.29 12.56
N GLY A 124 33.48 5.62 12.12
CA GLY A 124 33.62 4.17 12.25
C GLY A 124 32.81 3.34 11.24
N ARG A 125 32.24 3.97 10.21
CA ARG A 125 31.54 3.30 9.10
C ARG A 125 32.27 3.52 7.77
N GLY A 126 32.29 2.46 6.94
CA GLY A 126 32.79 2.50 5.58
C GLY A 126 31.71 2.36 4.51
N VAL A 127 30.44 2.35 4.92
CA VAL A 127 29.25 2.20 4.07
C VAL A 127 28.14 3.15 4.48
N TYR A 128 27.16 3.38 3.61
CA TYR A 128 26.01 4.26 3.85
C TYR A 128 24.83 3.53 4.54
N GLU A 129 24.89 2.23 4.66
CA GLU A 129 23.90 1.41 5.34
C GLU A 129 24.17 1.40 6.84
N TYR A 130 23.10 1.61 7.59
CA TYR A 130 23.11 1.68 9.03
C TYR A 130 21.97 0.84 9.60
N PRO A 131 22.13 0.35 10.84
CA PRO A 131 21.01 -0.26 11.53
C PRO A 131 19.86 0.75 11.69
N TYR A 132 18.63 0.25 11.64
CA TYR A 132 17.46 1.10 11.80
C TYR A 132 17.32 1.50 13.25
N THR A 133 17.50 2.77 13.51
CA THR A 133 17.25 3.39 14.82
C THR A 133 16.51 4.71 14.65
N PRO A 134 15.73 5.16 15.66
CA PRO A 134 15.07 6.46 15.60
C PRO A 134 16.02 7.63 15.37
N GLU A 135 17.28 7.52 15.82
CA GLU A 135 18.32 8.54 15.63
C GLU A 135 18.86 8.54 14.20
N SER A 136 19.06 7.34 13.63
CA SER A 136 19.60 7.20 12.27
C SER A 136 18.57 7.56 11.20
N PHE A 137 17.33 7.11 11.38
CA PHE A 137 16.26 7.25 10.40
C PHE A 137 14.93 7.66 11.07
N PRO A 138 14.81 8.85 11.65
CA PRO A 138 13.59 9.27 12.37
C PRO A 138 12.34 9.21 11.48
N TRP A 139 12.46 9.54 10.19
CA TRP A 139 11.38 9.50 9.22
C TRP A 139 10.83 8.07 8.98
N PHE A 140 11.64 7.03 9.18
CA PHE A 140 11.22 5.64 9.02
C PHE A 140 10.13 5.26 10.05
N TYR A 141 10.15 5.88 11.23
CA TYR A 141 9.19 5.65 12.31
C TYR A 141 7.96 6.57 12.24
N ASP A 142 7.87 7.45 11.25
CA ASP A 142 6.72 8.31 11.02
C ASP A 142 5.63 7.56 10.25
N LYS A 143 4.67 7.00 11.00
CA LYS A 143 3.53 6.25 10.45
C LYS A 143 2.65 7.10 9.55
N GLU A 144 2.46 8.38 9.86
CA GLU A 144 1.63 9.28 9.03
C GLU A 144 2.30 9.56 7.69
N GLN A 145 3.60 9.74 7.68
CA GLN A 145 4.34 9.93 6.43
C GLN A 145 4.26 8.69 5.54
N TRP A 146 4.37 7.49 6.11
CA TRP A 146 4.19 6.25 5.36
C TRP A 146 2.78 6.11 4.79
N ILE A 147 1.73 6.43 5.57
CA ILE A 147 0.35 6.43 5.07
C ILE A 147 0.23 7.36 3.85
N LYS A 148 0.69 8.61 3.96
CA LYS A 148 0.63 9.59 2.86
C LYS A 148 1.39 9.10 1.62
N TYR A 149 2.55 8.47 1.83
CA TYR A 149 3.35 7.93 0.73
C TYR A 149 2.65 6.75 0.04
N LEU A 150 2.09 5.81 0.80
CA LEU A 150 1.34 4.68 0.27
C LEU A 150 0.06 5.14 -0.44
N ASP A 151 -0.64 6.13 0.09
CA ASP A 151 -1.81 6.73 -0.56
C ASP A 151 -1.42 7.36 -1.90
N MET A 152 -0.32 8.11 -1.95
CA MET A 152 0.22 8.68 -3.19
C MET A 152 0.56 7.59 -4.22
N LEU A 153 1.11 6.44 -3.81
CA LEU A 153 1.35 5.32 -4.71
C LEU A 153 0.04 4.79 -5.31
N VAL A 154 -0.99 4.57 -4.49
CA VAL A 154 -2.32 4.12 -4.95
C VAL A 154 -2.97 5.15 -5.88
N GLU A 155 -2.90 6.44 -5.53
CA GLU A 155 -3.43 7.53 -6.35
C GLU A 155 -2.84 7.54 -7.76
N ASN A 156 -1.60 7.10 -7.89
CA ASN A 156 -0.91 6.93 -9.17
C ASN A 156 -0.97 5.49 -9.71
N ARG A 157 -1.87 4.64 -9.17
CA ARG A 157 -2.06 3.24 -9.57
C ARG A 157 -0.77 2.40 -9.51
N MET A 158 0.12 2.74 -8.58
CA MET A 158 1.32 1.98 -8.29
C MET A 158 1.01 0.86 -7.30
N ASN A 159 1.66 -0.29 -7.47
CA ASN A 159 1.42 -1.50 -6.68
C ASN A 159 2.68 -2.06 -6.02
N SER A 160 3.78 -1.32 -6.01
CA SER A 160 5.01 -1.80 -5.38
C SER A 160 5.80 -0.68 -4.71
N LEU A 161 6.34 -1.02 -3.54
CA LEU A 161 7.29 -0.24 -2.78
C LEU A 161 8.57 -1.05 -2.66
N TYR A 162 9.64 -0.59 -3.31
CA TYR A 162 10.97 -1.10 -3.10
C TYR A 162 11.62 -0.41 -1.91
N LEU A 163 12.04 -1.19 -0.92
CA LEU A 163 12.88 -0.72 0.17
C LEU A 163 14.31 -1.16 -0.12
N TRP A 164 15.13 -0.20 -0.47
CA TRP A 164 16.56 -0.43 -0.66
C TRP A 164 17.31 -0.07 0.61
N ASN A 165 17.81 -1.07 1.28
CA ASN A 165 18.37 -0.94 2.61
C ASN A 165 19.52 -1.90 2.81
N GLY A 166 20.30 -1.65 3.87
CA GLY A 166 21.35 -2.51 4.32
C GLY A 166 20.86 -3.87 4.81
N HIS A 167 21.77 -4.63 5.35
CA HIS A 167 21.54 -6.01 5.77
C HIS A 167 20.46 -6.10 6.88
N PRO A 168 19.37 -6.87 6.70
CA PRO A 168 18.28 -6.91 7.65
C PRO A 168 18.66 -7.53 9.01
N PHE A 169 19.72 -8.35 9.07
CA PHE A 169 20.18 -9.01 10.29
C PHE A 169 20.84 -8.06 11.29
N ALA A 170 21.17 -6.84 10.87
CA ALA A 170 21.68 -5.82 11.77
C ALA A 170 20.61 -5.27 12.73
N SER A 171 19.34 -5.22 12.30
CA SER A 171 18.33 -4.47 13.05
C SER A 171 16.89 -4.97 12.94
N LEU A 172 16.61 -6.04 12.17
CA LEU A 172 15.25 -6.48 11.89
C LEU A 172 15.05 -7.99 11.99
N VAL A 173 16.06 -8.80 11.68
CA VAL A 173 15.95 -10.27 11.68
C VAL A 173 17.00 -10.87 12.59
N LYS A 174 16.59 -11.65 13.59
CA LYS A 174 17.50 -12.43 14.45
C LYS A 174 17.73 -13.80 13.85
N LEU A 175 18.98 -14.18 13.73
CA LEU A 175 19.40 -15.54 13.37
C LEU A 175 19.79 -16.28 14.64
N GLU A 176 19.23 -17.45 14.88
CA GLU A 176 19.49 -18.24 16.08
C GLU A 176 20.99 -18.63 16.17
N GLU A 177 21.61 -18.94 15.03
CA GLU A 177 23.01 -19.31 14.95
C GLU A 177 23.97 -18.12 15.08
N TYR A 178 23.47 -16.88 14.85
CA TYR A 178 24.28 -15.66 14.86
C TYR A 178 23.64 -14.52 15.66
N PRO A 179 23.31 -14.74 16.95
CA PRO A 179 22.61 -13.75 17.78
C PRO A 179 23.40 -12.45 17.95
N PHE A 180 24.74 -12.52 17.80
CA PHE A 180 25.64 -11.37 17.88
C PHE A 180 25.63 -10.50 16.61
N ALA A 181 24.95 -10.92 15.54
CA ALA A 181 24.88 -10.12 14.29
C ALA A 181 24.00 -8.86 14.42
N VAL A 182 23.13 -8.79 15.44
CA VAL A 182 22.25 -7.64 15.68
C VAL A 182 23.03 -6.45 16.24
N GLU A 183 22.87 -5.26 15.66
CA GLU A 183 23.55 -4.02 16.06
C GLU A 183 22.69 -3.12 16.95
N VAL A 184 21.43 -3.44 17.15
CA VAL A 184 20.48 -2.62 17.93
C VAL A 184 20.11 -3.32 19.24
N ASP A 185 19.70 -2.55 20.23
CA ASP A 185 19.16 -3.10 21.47
C ASP A 185 17.77 -3.74 21.28
N GLU A 186 17.31 -4.45 22.26
CA GLU A 186 16.04 -5.19 22.20
C GLU A 186 14.82 -4.28 22.03
N GLU A 187 14.84 -3.08 22.60
CA GLU A 187 13.75 -2.11 22.48
C GLU A 187 13.67 -1.58 21.03
N THR A 188 14.80 -1.21 20.46
CA THR A 188 14.87 -0.75 19.05
C THR A 188 14.51 -1.87 18.10
N PHE A 189 14.98 -3.09 18.35
CA PHE A 189 14.64 -4.24 17.52
C PHE A 189 13.12 -4.44 17.45
N LYS A 190 12.45 -4.42 18.61
CA LYS A 190 10.99 -4.55 18.69
C LYS A 190 10.26 -3.41 17.97
N LYS A 191 10.73 -2.17 18.10
CA LYS A 191 10.18 -1.04 17.34
C LYS A 191 10.30 -1.26 15.83
N ASN A 192 11.40 -1.85 15.36
CA ASN A 192 11.60 -2.16 13.95
C ASN A 192 10.61 -3.22 13.47
N GLU A 193 10.41 -4.30 14.22
CA GLU A 193 9.40 -5.31 13.91
C GLU A 193 7.98 -4.72 13.84
N GLU A 194 7.62 -3.86 14.80
CA GLU A 194 6.34 -3.16 14.83
C GLU A 194 6.16 -2.25 13.61
N MET A 195 7.21 -1.53 13.21
CA MET A 195 7.16 -0.65 12.03
C MET A 195 7.04 -1.41 10.71
N PHE A 196 7.80 -2.49 10.53
CA PHE A 196 7.66 -3.32 9.34
C PHE A 196 6.30 -4.02 9.28
N SER A 197 5.79 -4.49 10.41
CA SER A 197 4.44 -5.08 10.50
C SER A 197 3.37 -4.05 10.13
N PHE A 198 3.47 -2.83 10.65
CA PHE A 198 2.58 -1.73 10.29
C PHE A 198 2.67 -1.41 8.79
N LEU A 199 3.88 -1.21 8.27
CA LEU A 199 4.09 -0.82 6.87
C LEU A 199 3.55 -1.88 5.89
N THR A 200 3.81 -3.16 6.17
CA THR A 200 3.32 -4.24 5.32
C THR A 200 1.80 -4.42 5.38
N ALA A 201 1.19 -4.24 6.56
CA ALA A 201 -0.25 -4.30 6.72
C ALA A 201 -0.95 -3.13 5.99
N GLU A 202 -0.43 -1.92 6.11
CA GLU A 202 -0.98 -0.75 5.41
C GLU A 202 -0.76 -0.82 3.89
N ALA A 203 0.37 -1.37 3.44
CA ALA A 203 0.64 -1.63 2.03
C ALA A 203 -0.34 -2.68 1.47
N ASP A 204 -0.59 -3.77 2.19
CA ASP A 204 -1.53 -4.82 1.74
C ASP A 204 -2.97 -4.32 1.58
N LYS A 205 -3.48 -3.50 2.50
CA LYS A 205 -4.78 -2.84 2.36
C LYS A 205 -4.91 -2.06 1.05
N ARG A 206 -3.81 -1.54 0.53
CA ARG A 206 -3.70 -0.75 -0.70
C ARG A 206 -3.32 -1.55 -1.93
N GLY A 207 -3.13 -2.86 -1.79
CA GLY A 207 -2.67 -3.72 -2.88
C GLY A 207 -1.23 -3.50 -3.29
N ILE A 208 -0.40 -2.96 -2.39
CA ILE A 208 1.02 -2.64 -2.64
C ILE A 208 1.90 -3.77 -2.11
N PHE A 209 2.76 -4.31 -2.96
CA PHE A 209 3.82 -5.22 -2.57
C PHE A 209 4.98 -4.45 -1.93
N VAL A 210 5.39 -4.85 -0.74
CA VAL A 210 6.65 -4.38 -0.15
C VAL A 210 7.75 -5.33 -0.55
N ILE A 211 8.71 -4.83 -1.33
CA ILE A 211 9.83 -5.60 -1.86
C ILE A 211 11.09 -5.08 -1.17
N GLN A 212 11.66 -5.91 -0.30
CA GLN A 212 12.88 -5.57 0.39
C GLN A 212 14.08 -6.03 -0.43
N MET A 213 14.94 -5.08 -0.80
CA MET A 213 16.24 -5.35 -1.40
C MET A 213 17.34 -5.04 -0.39
N PHE A 214 18.33 -5.89 -0.34
CA PHE A 214 19.49 -5.70 0.53
C PHE A 214 20.76 -6.21 -0.16
N TYR A 215 21.89 -5.71 0.28
CA TYR A 215 23.18 -6.19 -0.17
C TYR A 215 23.51 -7.48 0.56
N ASN A 216 23.68 -8.56 -0.17
CA ASN A 216 24.01 -9.88 0.37
C ASN A 216 25.48 -10.06 0.77
N ILE A 217 26.33 -9.10 0.39
CA ILE A 217 27.78 -9.12 0.70
C ILE A 217 28.15 -8.23 1.90
N LEU A 218 27.18 -7.47 2.43
CA LEU A 218 27.39 -6.63 3.60
C LEU A 218 27.12 -7.43 4.87
N LEU A 219 28.04 -7.32 5.82
CA LEU A 219 27.93 -7.93 7.14
C LEU A 219 27.64 -6.84 8.17
N SER A 220 26.90 -7.19 9.23
CA SER A 220 26.78 -6.29 10.37
C SER A 220 28.15 -6.10 11.04
N LYS A 221 28.36 -4.93 11.64
CA LYS A 221 29.61 -4.62 12.31
C LYS A 221 29.96 -5.65 13.42
N PRO A 222 29.04 -6.04 14.31
CA PRO A 222 29.33 -7.06 15.34
C PRO A 222 29.69 -8.42 14.73
N PHE A 223 29.10 -8.78 13.59
CA PHE A 223 29.43 -10.02 12.91
C PHE A 223 30.87 -9.99 12.38
N ALA A 224 31.26 -8.90 11.72
CA ALA A 224 32.63 -8.74 11.21
C ALA A 224 33.66 -8.74 12.36
N GLU A 225 33.39 -8.03 13.45
CA GLU A 225 34.25 -8.00 14.64
C GLU A 225 34.41 -9.39 15.29
N HIS A 226 33.32 -10.19 15.37
CA HIS A 226 33.36 -11.53 15.93
C HIS A 226 34.30 -12.46 15.19
N TYR A 227 34.38 -12.33 13.87
CA TYR A 227 35.25 -13.16 13.01
C TYR A 227 36.60 -12.50 12.64
N GLY A 228 36.85 -11.28 13.12
CA GLY A 228 38.07 -10.54 12.83
C GLY A 228 38.22 -10.12 11.37
N LEU A 229 37.10 -9.79 10.73
CA LEU A 229 36.99 -9.36 9.33
C LEU A 229 37.10 -7.84 9.19
#